data_e551d901a925aab1c30da15ecf149d50
#
_entry.id   e551d901a925aab1c30da15ecf149d50
#
_cell.length_a   1.000
_cell.length_b   1.000
_cell.length_c   1.000
_cell.angle_alpha   90.00
_cell.angle_beta   90.00
_cell.angle_gamma   90.00
#
_symmetry.space_group_name_H-M   'P 1'
#
loop_
_entity.id
_entity.type
_entity.pdbx_description
1 polymer ?
#
loop_
_entity_poly.entity_id
_entity_poly.type
_entity_poly.pdbx_seq_one_letter_code
_entity_poly.pdbx_strand_id
1 'polypeptide(L)'
;MTTPSRNGLSRIEEVIADAKAGKLFILVDDEDRENEGDLCIIGESATADAINFMAKYGRGLICLALTRIRTEQLGLTMMELSLIHI
;
A
#
# COMPACT_ATOMS: atom_id res chain seq x y z
N MET A 1 -14.07 -10.04 -7.77
CA MET A 1 -14.37 -8.94 -6.84
C MET A 1 -14.83 -9.50 -5.51
N THR A 2 -14.31 -8.99 -4.43
CA THR A 2 -14.64 -9.53 -3.10
C THR A 2 -15.97 -8.97 -2.60
N THR A 3 -16.68 -9.79 -1.82
CA THR A 3 -17.93 -9.36 -1.19
C THR A 3 -17.60 -8.55 0.06
N PRO A 4 -18.07 -7.32 0.19
CA PRO A 4 -17.76 -6.54 1.38
C PRO A 4 -18.44 -7.11 2.61
N SER A 5 -17.77 -6.99 3.74
CA SER A 5 -18.34 -7.30 5.03
C SER A 5 -19.18 -6.12 5.52
N ARG A 6 -19.57 -6.12 6.78
CA ARG A 6 -20.23 -4.97 7.38
C ARG A 6 -19.42 -3.71 7.14
N ASN A 7 -20.08 -2.58 7.05
CA ASN A 7 -19.46 -1.26 6.86
C ASN A 7 -18.75 -1.09 5.52
N GLY A 8 -19.05 -1.96 4.57
CA GLY A 8 -18.43 -1.86 3.24
C GLY A 8 -17.01 -2.37 3.15
N LEU A 9 -16.49 -2.96 4.21
CA LEU A 9 -15.14 -3.51 4.22
C LEU A 9 -15.14 -4.96 3.75
N SER A 10 -14.11 -5.34 3.03
CA SER A 10 -13.89 -6.73 2.64
C SER A 10 -13.36 -7.54 3.82
N ARG A 11 -13.61 -8.83 3.80
CA ARG A 11 -13.06 -9.72 4.82
C ARG A 11 -11.55 -9.83 4.62
N ILE A 12 -10.82 -9.96 5.74
CA ILE A 12 -9.35 -10.01 5.67
C ILE A 12 -8.85 -11.19 4.83
N GLU A 13 -9.53 -12.32 4.88
CA GLU A 13 -9.15 -13.49 4.09
C GLU A 13 -9.22 -13.21 2.59
N GLU A 14 -10.20 -12.46 2.16
CA GLU A 14 -10.36 -12.07 0.76
C GLU A 14 -9.26 -11.10 0.33
N VAL A 15 -8.92 -10.16 1.20
CA VAL A 15 -7.86 -9.19 0.93
C VAL A 15 -6.51 -9.91 0.81
N ILE A 16 -6.24 -10.85 1.70
CA ILE A 16 -5.01 -11.64 1.64
C ILE A 16 -4.93 -12.44 0.35
N ALA A 17 -6.04 -13.05 -0.07
CA ALA A 17 -6.09 -13.81 -1.31
C ALA A 17 -5.83 -12.92 -2.53
N ASP A 18 -6.42 -11.73 -2.56
CA ASP A 18 -6.21 -10.77 -3.63
C ASP A 18 -4.75 -10.28 -3.66
N ALA A 19 -4.19 -10.00 -2.50
CA ALA A 19 -2.79 -9.58 -2.39
C ALA A 19 -1.84 -10.65 -2.92
N LYS A 20 -2.07 -11.89 -2.55
CA LYS A 20 -1.26 -13.02 -3.04
C LYS A 20 -1.39 -13.21 -4.55
N ALA A 21 -2.54 -12.87 -5.10
CA ALA A 21 -2.77 -12.95 -6.54
C ALA A 21 -2.16 -11.76 -7.31
N GLY A 22 -1.49 -10.83 -6.62
CA GLY A 22 -0.86 -9.68 -7.25
C GLY A 22 -1.82 -8.54 -7.55
N LYS A 23 -2.98 -8.53 -6.93
CA LYS A 23 -3.98 -7.49 -7.15
C LYS A 23 -3.76 -6.31 -6.21
N LEU A 24 -4.19 -5.15 -6.65
CA LEU A 24 -4.25 -3.97 -5.80
C LEU A 24 -5.34 -4.14 -4.74
N PHE A 25 -5.09 -3.58 -3.58
CA PHE A 25 -6.08 -3.59 -2.49
C PHE A 25 -5.99 -2.27 -1.73
N ILE A 26 -7.00 -1.99 -0.92
CA ILE A 26 -7.06 -0.75 -0.16
C ILE A 26 -7.07 -1.07 1.33
N LEU A 27 -6.14 -0.46 2.06
CA LEU A 27 -6.13 -0.50 3.52
C LEU A 27 -6.72 0.81 4.02
N VAL A 28 -7.66 0.71 4.94
CA VAL A 28 -8.29 1.89 5.53
C VAL A 28 -7.87 2.02 6.98
N ASP A 29 -7.84 3.26 7.44
CA ASP A 29 -7.53 3.58 8.81
C ASP A 29 -8.76 3.34 9.70
N ASP A 30 -8.59 3.48 11.01
CA ASP A 30 -9.71 3.36 11.95
C ASP A 30 -10.78 4.39 11.65
N GLU A 31 -12.03 4.02 11.92
CA GLU A 31 -13.17 4.88 11.70
C GLU A 31 -13.07 6.22 12.42
N ASP A 32 -12.40 6.22 13.56
CA ASP A 32 -12.27 7.42 14.40
C ASP A 32 -11.18 8.38 13.94
N ARG A 33 -10.49 8.07 12.88
CA ARG A 33 -9.39 8.89 12.37
C ARG A 33 -9.79 9.62 11.11
N GLU A 34 -8.90 9.72 10.15
CA GLU A 34 -9.11 10.56 8.98
C GLU A 34 -9.98 9.93 7.90
N ASN A 35 -10.38 8.70 8.09
CA ASN A 35 -11.19 7.96 7.11
C ASN A 35 -10.54 7.89 5.73
N GLU A 36 -9.22 7.80 5.71
CA GLU A 36 -8.45 7.71 4.49
C GLU A 36 -8.08 6.26 4.19
N GLY A 37 -7.94 5.96 2.92
CA GLY A 37 -7.49 4.66 2.47
C GLY A 37 -6.20 4.77 1.69
N ASP A 38 -5.36 3.74 1.80
CA ASP A 38 -4.14 3.63 1.03
C ASP A 38 -4.29 2.55 -0.02
N LEU A 39 -3.96 2.88 -1.26
CA LEU A 39 -3.96 1.92 -2.35
C LEU A 39 -2.63 1.16 -2.30
N CYS A 40 -2.70 -0.15 -2.21
CA CYS A 40 -1.53 -1.00 -1.94
C CYS A 40 -1.38 -2.11 -2.97
N ILE A 41 -0.15 -2.55 -3.15
CA ILE A 41 0.17 -3.76 -3.90
C ILE A 41 1.40 -4.40 -3.27
N ILE A 42 1.50 -5.72 -3.31
CA ILE A 42 2.70 -6.41 -2.85
C ILE A 42 3.85 -6.07 -3.80
N GLY A 43 5.02 -5.76 -3.23
CA GLY A 43 6.18 -5.30 -4.01
C GLY A 43 6.58 -6.20 -5.16
N GLU A 44 6.50 -7.52 -4.98
CA GLU A 44 6.79 -8.49 -6.05
C GLU A 44 5.89 -8.32 -7.27
N SER A 45 4.69 -7.80 -7.05
CA SER A 45 3.68 -7.63 -8.10
C SER A 45 3.62 -6.20 -8.64
N ALA A 46 4.52 -5.33 -8.19
CA ALA A 46 4.51 -3.91 -8.56
C ALA A 46 5.11 -3.74 -9.96
N THR A 47 4.27 -3.84 -10.97
CA THR A 47 4.65 -3.58 -12.36
C THR A 47 4.56 -2.09 -12.68
N ALA A 48 5.12 -1.69 -13.82
CA ALA A 48 4.99 -0.31 -14.29
C ALA A 48 3.52 0.09 -14.42
N ASP A 49 2.69 -0.80 -14.93
CA ASP A 49 1.24 -0.53 -15.07
C ASP A 49 0.57 -0.33 -13.72
N ALA A 50 0.92 -1.15 -12.72
CA ALA A 50 0.37 -1.02 -11.38
C ALA A 50 0.78 0.32 -10.74
N ILE A 51 2.04 0.69 -10.87
CA ILE A 51 2.54 1.96 -10.34
C ILE A 51 1.87 3.14 -11.03
N ASN A 52 1.70 3.07 -12.35
CA ASN A 52 0.99 4.10 -13.09
C ASN A 52 -0.47 4.22 -12.65
N PHE A 53 -1.12 3.10 -12.39
CA PHE A 53 -2.48 3.09 -11.85
C PHE A 53 -2.53 3.80 -10.51
N MET A 54 -1.59 3.48 -9.61
CA MET A 54 -1.52 4.11 -8.29
C MET A 54 -1.32 5.62 -8.40
N ALA A 55 -0.42 6.05 -9.27
CA ALA A 55 -0.15 7.48 -9.47
C ALA A 55 -1.37 8.21 -10.03
N LYS A 56 -2.07 7.58 -10.96
CA LYS A 56 -3.21 8.20 -11.64
C LYS A 56 -4.44 8.30 -10.74
N TYR A 57 -4.73 7.24 -10.03
CA TYR A 57 -5.99 7.13 -9.26
C TYR A 57 -5.82 7.34 -7.76
N GLY A 58 -4.66 6.99 -7.21
CA GLY A 58 -4.37 7.16 -5.79
C GLY A 58 -4.05 8.59 -5.41
N ARG A 59 -3.37 9.30 -6.28
CA ARG A 59 -3.04 10.72 -6.12
C ARG A 59 -2.39 11.07 -4.79
N GLY A 60 -1.22 10.56 -4.56
CA GLY A 60 -0.48 10.85 -3.36
C GLY A 60 0.94 10.38 -3.50
N LEU A 61 1.64 10.29 -2.38
CA LEU A 61 2.97 9.75 -2.39
C LEU A 61 2.93 8.25 -2.59
N ILE A 62 3.80 7.76 -3.46
CA ILE A 62 4.01 6.32 -3.59
C ILE A 62 5.16 5.97 -2.67
N CYS A 63 4.87 5.11 -1.69
CA CYS A 63 5.83 4.72 -0.67
C CYS A 63 6.11 3.23 -0.76
N LEU A 64 7.32 2.84 -0.43
CA LEU A 64 7.71 1.44 -0.38
C LEU A 64 8.03 1.08 1.07
N ALA A 65 7.28 0.12 1.60
CA ALA A 65 7.53 -0.38 2.95
C ALA A 65 8.48 -1.58 2.87
N LEU A 66 9.59 -1.48 3.55
CA LEU A 66 10.62 -2.52 3.58
C LEU A 66 11.01 -2.82 5.03
N THR A 67 11.57 -4.01 5.24
CA THR A 67 12.18 -4.31 6.53
C THR A 67 13.42 -3.44 6.72
N ARG A 68 13.81 -3.23 7.97
CA ARG A 68 15.04 -2.49 8.29
C ARG A 68 16.26 -3.13 7.61
N ILE A 69 16.36 -4.45 7.70
CA ILE A 69 17.48 -5.18 7.12
C ILE A 69 17.57 -4.94 5.62
N ARG A 70 16.43 -5.03 4.93
CA ARG A 70 16.41 -4.83 3.48
C ARG A 70 16.75 -3.40 3.10
N THR A 71 16.28 -2.45 3.89
CA THR A 71 16.59 -1.03 3.70
C THR A 71 18.09 -0.78 3.81
N GLU A 72 18.71 -1.37 4.81
CA GLU A 72 20.17 -1.25 5.02
C GLU A 72 20.95 -1.89 3.87
N GLN A 73 20.53 -3.08 3.41
CA GLN A 73 21.17 -3.76 2.29
C GLN A 73 21.15 -2.93 1.02
N LEU A 74 20.08 -2.18 0.80
CA LEU A 74 19.92 -1.36 -0.38
C LEU A 74 20.53 0.04 -0.25
N GLY A 75 20.99 0.39 0.96
CA GLY A 75 21.56 1.72 1.20
C GLY A 75 20.54 2.84 1.17
N LEU A 76 19.27 2.52 1.47
CA LEU A 76 18.20 3.51 1.44
C LEU A 76 18.04 4.16 2.80
N THR A 77 17.61 5.41 2.81
CA THR A 77 17.22 6.12 4.02
C THR A 77 15.71 6.11 4.17
N MET A 78 15.25 6.27 5.39
CA MET A 78 13.82 6.39 5.62
C MET A 78 13.31 7.71 5.06
N MET A 79 12.09 7.67 4.52
CA MET A 79 11.48 8.83 3.91
C MET A 79 11.42 10.04 4.83
N GLU A 80 11.08 9.82 6.09
CA GLU A 80 11.01 10.89 7.07
C GLU A 80 12.35 11.58 7.27
N LEU A 81 13.42 10.79 7.35
CA LEU A 81 14.77 11.33 7.49
C LEU A 81 15.19 12.12 6.25
N SER A 82 14.81 11.62 5.08
CA SER A 82 15.10 12.33 3.82
C SER A 82 14.42 13.68 3.78
N LEU A 83 13.19 13.77 4.25
CA LEU A 83 12.46 15.02 4.31
C LEU A 83 13.07 16.02 5.30
N ILE A 84 13.61 15.51 6.39
CA ILE A 84 14.26 16.36 7.40
C ILE A 84 15.56 16.97 6.87
N HIS A 85 16.26 16.25 6.02
CA HIS A 85 17.55 16.67 5.51
C HIS A 85 17.48 17.54 4.26
N ILE A 86 16.30 17.71 3.72
CA ILE A 86 16.07 18.62 2.61
C ILE A 86 15.94 20.05 3.12
#